data_6c0998e9b41c07090ccbc95b812b3792
#
_entry.id   6c0998e9b41c07090ccbc95b812b3792
#
_cell.length_a   1.000
_cell.length_b   1.000
_cell.length_c   1.000
_cell.angle_alpha   90.00
_cell.angle_beta   90.00
_cell.angle_gamma   90.00
#
_symmetry.space_group_name_H-M   'P 1'
#
loop_
_entity.id
_entity.type
_entity.pdbx_description
1 polymer ?
#
loop_
_entity_poly.entity_id
_entity_poly.type
_entity_poly.pdbx_seq_one_letter_code
_entity_poly.pdbx_strand_id
1 'polypeptide(L)'
;DGDLLAILGPNGAGKTTMLRCIMGFLKWSNGESLIDGKNICTISQRELWKIIAYIPQAKNTMFSYTVEEMVLLGRASHFGMFSKPSAEDIRKAHEVIERMHIDELCHKKCSEISGGELQMVLIARALASEPKILVLDEPESNLDFKNQLIILETMTELVGQGMTCIFNTHYPAHALQRANKAMLLCKDGRFIFGDTKSVITEKNIETAFGVKAVIGEIETQSNILQDVLPLSISTGKHWGGSMENGKKSWERKIATIAILAKNQQIVDRINSLLNDYSHYIIGRMSMPYPDGDIYITNVTMDAPHHIVENLSSKLGMLKDVSVKAIYAKC
;
A
#
# COMPACT_ATOMS: atom_id res chain seq x y z
N ASP A 1 -14.86 -3.93 16.51
CA ASP A 1 -15.59 -2.85 15.82
C ASP A 1 -14.75 -1.59 15.85
N GLY A 2 -14.69 -0.88 14.73
CA GLY A 2 -13.85 0.30 14.62
C GLY A 2 -12.35 0.01 14.56
N ASP A 3 -11.95 -1.15 14.07
CA ASP A 3 -10.54 -1.51 13.84
C ASP A 3 -10.14 -1.33 12.38
N LEU A 4 -8.88 -0.93 12.17
CA LEU A 4 -8.20 -1.02 10.88
C LEU A 4 -7.26 -2.22 10.91
N LEU A 5 -7.67 -3.32 10.28
CA LEU A 5 -6.92 -4.56 10.20
C LEU A 5 -6.14 -4.65 8.90
N ALA A 6 -4.82 -4.72 8.97
CA ALA A 6 -3.95 -5.01 7.85
C ALA A 6 -3.63 -6.51 7.76
N ILE A 7 -3.82 -7.10 6.58
CA ILE A 7 -3.40 -8.47 6.28
C ILE A 7 -2.16 -8.42 5.39
N LEU A 8 -1.05 -8.92 5.90
CA LEU A 8 0.26 -8.92 5.25
C LEU A 8 0.72 -10.33 4.92
N GLY A 9 1.67 -10.42 4.03
CA GLY A 9 2.33 -11.67 3.68
C GLY A 9 2.84 -11.66 2.25
N PRO A 10 3.77 -12.55 1.90
CA PRO A 10 4.32 -12.64 0.55
C PRO A 10 3.27 -13.07 -0.47
N ASN A 11 3.60 -12.91 -1.76
CA ASN A 11 2.75 -13.41 -2.83
C ASN A 11 2.58 -14.92 -2.71
N GLY A 12 1.32 -15.39 -2.85
CA GLY A 12 0.96 -16.79 -2.68
C GLY A 12 0.75 -17.24 -1.23
N ALA A 13 0.86 -16.38 -0.21
CA ALA A 13 0.55 -16.74 1.17
C ALA A 13 -0.95 -16.90 1.47
N GLY A 14 -1.83 -16.59 0.50
CA GLY A 14 -3.26 -16.81 0.65
C GLY A 14 -4.07 -15.60 1.12
N LYS A 15 -3.52 -14.38 1.09
CA LYS A 15 -4.21 -13.15 1.53
C LYS A 15 -5.60 -12.98 0.90
N THR A 16 -5.68 -12.95 -0.43
CA THR A 16 -6.97 -12.83 -1.16
C THR A 16 -7.90 -14.01 -0.89
N THR A 17 -7.36 -15.23 -0.76
CA THR A 17 -8.15 -16.42 -0.40
C THR A 17 -8.76 -16.25 0.99
N MET A 18 -7.98 -15.75 1.95
CA MET A 18 -8.45 -15.47 3.30
C MET A 18 -9.55 -14.41 3.31
N LEU A 19 -9.37 -13.30 2.58
CA LEU A 19 -10.44 -12.29 2.44
C LEU A 19 -11.73 -12.91 1.88
N ARG A 20 -11.61 -13.77 0.86
CA ARG A 20 -12.77 -14.47 0.29
C ARG A 20 -13.44 -15.41 1.27
N CYS A 21 -12.68 -16.08 2.14
CA CYS A 21 -13.25 -16.91 3.22
C CYS A 21 -13.93 -16.04 4.28
N ILE A 22 -13.30 -14.93 4.71
CA ILE A 22 -13.87 -13.98 5.67
C ILE A 22 -15.23 -13.46 5.18
N MET A 23 -15.36 -13.18 3.88
CA MET A 23 -16.60 -12.67 3.27
C MET A 23 -17.61 -13.77 2.88
N GLY A 24 -17.29 -15.05 3.12
CA GLY A 24 -18.18 -16.17 2.78
C GLY A 24 -18.23 -16.55 1.28
N PHE A 25 -17.35 -15.98 0.43
CA PHE A 25 -17.22 -16.40 -0.98
C PHE A 25 -16.61 -17.80 -1.11
N LEU A 26 -15.77 -18.18 -0.16
CA LEU A 26 -15.16 -19.50 -0.06
C LEU A 26 -15.45 -20.07 1.33
N LYS A 27 -15.65 -21.37 1.39
CA LYS A 27 -15.81 -22.09 2.66
C LYS A 27 -14.46 -22.25 3.33
N TRP A 28 -14.41 -22.06 4.64
CA TRP A 28 -13.27 -22.46 5.45
C TRP A 28 -13.09 -23.98 5.43
N SER A 29 -11.86 -24.44 5.37
CA SER A 29 -11.54 -25.87 5.59
C SER A 29 -11.79 -26.24 7.06
N ASN A 30 -11.48 -25.34 7.97
CA ASN A 30 -11.74 -25.43 9.41
C ASN A 30 -12.05 -24.04 9.95
N GLY A 31 -13.01 -23.96 10.90
CA GLY A 31 -13.44 -22.70 11.48
C GLY A 31 -14.61 -22.07 10.71
N GLU A 32 -14.94 -20.86 11.08
CA GLU A 32 -16.07 -20.10 10.55
C GLU A 32 -15.83 -18.60 10.66
N SER A 33 -16.56 -17.81 9.87
CA SER A 33 -16.62 -16.36 10.00
C SER A 33 -17.92 -15.98 10.72
N LEU A 34 -17.81 -15.16 11.74
CA LEU A 34 -18.95 -14.68 12.52
C LEU A 34 -19.07 -13.14 12.39
N ILE A 35 -20.30 -12.66 12.23
CA ILE A 35 -20.67 -11.25 12.35
C ILE A 35 -21.69 -11.14 13.47
N ASP A 36 -21.38 -10.38 14.49
CA ASP A 36 -22.22 -10.24 15.70
C ASP A 36 -22.66 -11.61 16.28
N GLY A 37 -21.73 -12.59 16.29
CA GLY A 37 -21.97 -13.96 16.77
C GLY A 37 -22.78 -14.86 15.82
N LYS A 38 -23.19 -14.38 14.66
CA LYS A 38 -23.91 -15.17 13.64
C LYS A 38 -22.95 -15.62 12.55
N ASN A 39 -23.03 -16.92 12.21
CA ASN A 39 -22.23 -17.47 11.11
C ASN A 39 -22.62 -16.80 9.78
N ILE A 40 -21.64 -16.29 9.06
CA ILE A 40 -21.83 -15.57 7.79
C ILE A 40 -22.58 -16.41 6.74
N CYS A 41 -22.41 -17.72 6.75
CA CYS A 41 -23.09 -18.64 5.85
C CYS A 41 -24.60 -18.74 6.11
N THR A 42 -25.09 -18.29 7.27
CA THR A 42 -26.53 -18.27 7.61
C THR A 42 -27.22 -16.94 7.30
N ILE A 43 -26.44 -15.92 6.95
CA ILE A 43 -26.94 -14.59 6.57
C ILE A 43 -27.25 -14.61 5.08
N SER A 44 -28.43 -14.06 4.70
CA SER A 44 -28.77 -13.95 3.29
C SER A 44 -27.78 -13.03 2.55
N GLN A 45 -27.46 -13.32 1.29
CA GLN A 45 -26.53 -12.50 0.52
C GLN A 45 -26.93 -11.02 0.50
N ARG A 46 -28.23 -10.73 0.41
CA ARG A 46 -28.73 -9.35 0.40
C ARG A 46 -28.47 -8.63 1.73
N GLU A 47 -28.63 -9.28 2.84
CA GLU A 47 -28.34 -8.74 4.17
C GLU A 47 -26.84 -8.60 4.36
N LEU A 48 -26.06 -9.59 3.91
CA LEU A 48 -24.61 -9.57 4.01
C LEU A 48 -24.00 -8.35 3.28
N TRP A 49 -24.48 -8.06 2.05
CA TRP A 49 -24.02 -6.92 1.25
C TRP A 49 -24.48 -5.54 1.73
N LYS A 50 -25.34 -5.49 2.74
CA LYS A 50 -25.61 -4.25 3.51
C LYS A 50 -24.64 -4.07 4.66
N ILE A 51 -24.00 -5.14 5.13
CA ILE A 51 -23.08 -5.11 6.26
C ILE A 51 -21.63 -4.99 5.77
N ILE A 52 -21.28 -5.73 4.72
CA ILE A 52 -19.91 -5.79 4.16
C ILE A 52 -19.91 -5.17 2.77
N ALA A 53 -18.99 -4.25 2.51
CA ALA A 53 -18.64 -3.87 1.14
C ALA A 53 -17.22 -4.36 0.80
N TYR A 54 -17.05 -4.82 -0.44
CA TYR A 54 -15.78 -5.33 -0.95
C TYR A 54 -15.28 -4.52 -2.12
N ILE A 55 -14.04 -4.11 -2.04
CA ILE A 55 -13.33 -3.42 -3.10
C ILE A 55 -12.23 -4.34 -3.61
N PRO A 56 -12.39 -4.95 -4.79
CA PRO A 56 -11.36 -5.76 -5.41
C PRO A 56 -10.19 -4.86 -5.87
N GLN A 57 -9.03 -5.47 -6.04
CA GLN A 57 -7.91 -4.81 -6.72
C GLN A 57 -8.39 -4.27 -8.08
N ALA A 58 -8.16 -2.97 -8.32
CA ALA A 58 -8.58 -2.33 -9.55
C ALA A 58 -7.87 -2.99 -10.74
N LYS A 59 -8.63 -3.61 -11.61
CA LYS A 59 -8.18 -4.06 -12.93
C LYS A 59 -8.83 -3.13 -13.93
N ASN A 60 -8.10 -2.79 -14.99
CA ASN A 60 -8.63 -2.00 -16.11
C ASN A 60 -9.84 -2.72 -16.73
N THR A 61 -10.98 -2.54 -16.15
CA THR A 61 -12.26 -3.03 -16.64
C THR A 61 -12.87 -1.87 -17.43
N MET A 62 -13.14 -2.09 -18.70
CA MET A 62 -13.86 -1.12 -19.55
C MET A 62 -15.31 -1.02 -19.06
N PHE A 63 -15.55 -0.22 -18.02
CA PHE A 63 -16.90 0.13 -17.62
C PHE A 63 -17.37 1.31 -18.46
N SER A 64 -18.47 1.14 -19.18
CA SER A 64 -19.13 2.22 -19.93
C SER A 64 -19.95 3.16 -19.03
N TYR A 65 -19.99 2.92 -17.72
CA TYR A 65 -20.72 3.73 -16.75
C TYR A 65 -20.02 5.05 -16.47
N THR A 66 -20.79 6.10 -16.24
CA THR A 66 -20.29 7.33 -15.63
C THR A 66 -19.92 7.08 -14.16
N VAL A 67 -19.13 7.99 -13.57
CA VAL A 67 -18.78 7.91 -12.15
C VAL A 67 -20.01 7.92 -11.27
N GLU A 68 -20.99 8.79 -11.55
CA GLU A 68 -22.25 8.87 -10.82
C GLU A 68 -23.01 7.52 -10.88
N GLU A 69 -23.17 6.96 -12.08
CA GLU A 69 -23.82 5.66 -12.28
C GLU A 69 -23.08 4.54 -11.54
N MET A 70 -21.75 4.55 -11.56
CA MET A 70 -20.92 3.57 -10.86
C MET A 70 -21.12 3.65 -9.35
N VAL A 71 -21.16 4.84 -8.76
CA VAL A 71 -21.38 5.02 -7.32
C VAL A 71 -22.82 4.62 -6.95
N LEU A 72 -23.81 4.98 -7.79
CA LEU A 72 -25.20 4.62 -7.58
C LEU A 72 -25.43 3.09 -7.61
N LEU A 73 -24.62 2.32 -8.36
CA LEU A 73 -24.65 0.86 -8.30
C LEU A 73 -24.35 0.32 -6.88
N GLY A 74 -23.64 1.06 -6.05
CA GLY A 74 -23.42 0.71 -4.64
C GLY A 74 -24.71 0.61 -3.84
N ARG A 75 -25.78 1.31 -4.26
CA ARG A 75 -27.10 1.27 -3.63
C ARG A 75 -27.94 0.04 -4.02
N ALA A 76 -27.48 -0.80 -4.96
CA ALA A 76 -28.29 -1.90 -5.52
C ALA A 76 -28.81 -2.89 -4.46
N SER A 77 -28.13 -3.04 -3.30
CA SER A 77 -28.61 -3.87 -2.19
C SER A 77 -29.82 -3.29 -1.48
N HIS A 78 -30.13 -1.99 -1.63
CA HIS A 78 -31.21 -1.29 -0.95
C HIS A 78 -32.51 -1.30 -1.71
N PHE A 79 -32.51 -1.42 -3.04
CA PHE A 79 -33.71 -1.49 -3.87
C PHE A 79 -33.90 -2.86 -4.54
N GLY A 80 -35.12 -3.16 -5.02
CA GLY A 80 -35.44 -4.45 -5.60
C GLY A 80 -34.82 -4.61 -7.00
N MET A 81 -34.69 -5.86 -7.45
CA MET A 81 -34.04 -6.24 -8.72
C MET A 81 -34.63 -5.53 -9.96
N PHE A 82 -35.91 -5.13 -9.91
CA PHE A 82 -36.61 -4.43 -11.01
C PHE A 82 -37.02 -2.99 -10.65
N SER A 83 -36.56 -2.50 -9.48
CA SER A 83 -36.87 -1.15 -9.03
C SER A 83 -35.83 -0.16 -9.57
N LYS A 84 -36.31 1.04 -9.97
CA LYS A 84 -35.39 2.15 -10.24
C LYS A 84 -34.86 2.71 -8.90
N PRO A 85 -33.62 3.27 -8.87
CA PRO A 85 -33.15 4.02 -7.72
C PRO A 85 -34.13 5.10 -7.28
N SER A 86 -34.35 5.24 -6.00
CA SER A 86 -35.19 6.30 -5.45
C SER A 86 -34.42 7.64 -5.41
N ALA A 87 -35.15 8.74 -5.20
CA ALA A 87 -34.51 10.04 -5.00
C ALA A 87 -33.54 10.03 -3.81
N GLU A 88 -33.84 9.23 -2.77
CA GLU A 88 -32.98 9.04 -1.61
C GLU A 88 -31.68 8.28 -1.97
N ASP A 89 -31.73 7.27 -2.83
CA ASP A 89 -30.54 6.55 -3.27
C ASP A 89 -29.62 7.46 -4.10
N ILE A 90 -30.19 8.30 -4.95
CA ILE A 90 -29.44 9.29 -5.73
C ILE A 90 -28.79 10.32 -4.79
N ARG A 91 -29.53 10.86 -3.81
CA ARG A 91 -29.00 11.79 -2.83
C ARG A 91 -27.81 11.20 -2.06
N LYS A 92 -27.96 9.97 -1.56
CA LYS A 92 -26.86 9.27 -0.85
C LYS A 92 -25.65 9.00 -1.73
N ALA A 93 -25.84 8.68 -2.99
CA ALA A 93 -24.72 8.53 -3.93
C ALA A 93 -23.96 9.85 -4.10
N HIS A 94 -24.66 10.97 -4.25
CA HIS A 94 -24.06 12.31 -4.35
C HIS A 94 -23.32 12.71 -3.06
N GLU A 95 -23.90 12.45 -1.88
CA GLU A 95 -23.23 12.72 -0.59
C GLU A 95 -21.87 11.99 -0.48
N VAL A 96 -21.80 10.75 -0.96
CA VAL A 96 -20.55 10.00 -0.97
C VAL A 96 -19.58 10.56 -2.02
N ILE A 97 -20.04 10.97 -3.18
CA ILE A 97 -19.23 11.59 -4.23
C ILE A 97 -18.56 12.87 -3.69
N GLU A 98 -19.35 13.76 -3.08
CA GLU A 98 -18.86 14.98 -2.43
C GLU A 98 -17.85 14.66 -1.32
N ARG A 99 -18.17 13.73 -0.44
CA ARG A 99 -17.29 13.28 0.64
C ARG A 99 -15.94 12.76 0.14
N MET A 100 -15.93 12.08 -0.99
CA MET A 100 -14.72 11.52 -1.61
C MET A 100 -13.98 12.52 -2.51
N HIS A 101 -14.48 13.76 -2.63
CA HIS A 101 -13.93 14.83 -3.47
C HIS A 101 -13.73 14.40 -4.92
N ILE A 102 -14.72 13.71 -5.49
CA ILE A 102 -14.74 13.25 -6.89
C ILE A 102 -15.86 13.88 -7.72
N ASP A 103 -16.45 14.99 -7.27
CA ASP A 103 -17.57 15.67 -7.91
C ASP A 103 -17.27 16.07 -9.36
N GLU A 104 -16.05 16.55 -9.62
CA GLU A 104 -15.60 16.96 -10.95
C GLU A 104 -15.56 15.79 -11.95
N LEU A 105 -15.59 14.56 -11.44
CA LEU A 105 -15.57 13.35 -12.25
C LEU A 105 -16.94 12.77 -12.53
N CYS A 106 -18.02 13.26 -11.90
CA CYS A 106 -19.37 12.68 -11.92
C CYS A 106 -19.85 12.24 -13.30
N HIS A 107 -19.67 13.10 -14.30
CA HIS A 107 -20.17 12.90 -15.65
C HIS A 107 -19.16 12.23 -16.59
N LYS A 108 -17.91 12.01 -16.14
CA LYS A 108 -16.92 11.27 -16.91
C LYS A 108 -17.22 9.78 -16.87
N LYS A 109 -16.85 9.07 -17.93
CA LYS A 109 -16.91 7.61 -17.93
C LYS A 109 -15.76 7.06 -17.10
N CYS A 110 -16.00 5.94 -16.42
CA CYS A 110 -14.94 5.24 -15.65
C CYS A 110 -13.75 4.79 -16.52
N SER A 111 -13.94 4.69 -17.84
CA SER A 111 -12.86 4.42 -18.81
C SER A 111 -12.00 5.64 -19.18
N GLU A 112 -12.40 6.84 -18.78
CA GLU A 112 -11.78 8.12 -19.16
C GLU A 112 -10.99 8.75 -17.98
N ILE A 113 -11.01 8.10 -16.82
CA ILE A 113 -10.33 8.57 -15.60
C ILE A 113 -9.07 7.75 -15.32
N SER A 114 -8.15 8.31 -14.53
CA SER A 114 -6.93 7.63 -14.11
C SER A 114 -7.20 6.43 -13.21
N GLY A 115 -6.21 5.53 -13.04
CA GLY A 115 -6.33 4.37 -12.15
C GLY A 115 -6.59 4.77 -10.69
N GLY A 116 -5.97 5.86 -10.21
CA GLY A 116 -6.20 6.39 -8.88
C GLY A 116 -7.61 6.94 -8.69
N GLU A 117 -8.10 7.74 -9.65
CA GLU A 117 -9.48 8.24 -9.65
C GLU A 117 -10.49 7.09 -9.69
N LEU A 118 -10.23 6.07 -10.51
CA LEU A 118 -11.10 4.89 -10.56
C LEU A 118 -11.13 4.16 -9.21
N GLN A 119 -10.01 4.05 -8.52
CA GLN A 119 -9.97 3.44 -7.20
C GLN A 119 -10.82 4.23 -6.19
N MET A 120 -10.76 5.56 -6.21
CA MET A 120 -11.61 6.42 -5.39
C MET A 120 -13.09 6.23 -5.72
N VAL A 121 -13.45 6.11 -7.00
CA VAL A 121 -14.82 5.80 -7.44
C VAL A 121 -15.28 4.43 -6.93
N LEU A 122 -14.41 3.41 -6.93
CA LEU A 122 -14.75 2.09 -6.41
C LEU A 122 -14.96 2.12 -4.88
N ILE A 123 -14.17 2.93 -4.16
CA ILE A 123 -14.37 3.17 -2.72
C ILE A 123 -15.71 3.90 -2.51
N ALA A 124 -15.99 4.98 -3.26
CA ALA A 124 -17.25 5.70 -3.18
C ALA A 124 -18.46 4.77 -3.44
N ARG A 125 -18.39 3.91 -4.47
CA ARG A 125 -19.39 2.88 -4.73
C ARG A 125 -19.62 1.97 -3.52
N ALA A 126 -18.54 1.52 -2.89
CA ALA A 126 -18.64 0.65 -1.71
C ALA A 126 -19.29 1.38 -0.52
N LEU A 127 -18.91 2.64 -0.29
CA LEU A 127 -19.45 3.47 0.79
C LEU A 127 -20.93 3.82 0.57
N ALA A 128 -21.35 3.96 -0.68
CA ALA A 128 -22.77 4.22 -1.01
C ALA A 128 -23.72 3.13 -0.49
N SER A 129 -23.24 1.89 -0.25
CA SER A 129 -24.05 0.85 0.40
C SER A 129 -24.20 1.02 1.90
N GLU A 130 -23.56 2.03 2.53
CA GLU A 130 -23.54 2.30 3.98
C GLU A 130 -23.08 1.06 4.79
N PRO A 131 -21.94 0.44 4.46
CA PRO A 131 -21.50 -0.79 5.10
C PRO A 131 -20.99 -0.52 6.52
N LYS A 132 -21.04 -1.55 7.38
CA LYS A 132 -20.34 -1.54 8.68
C LYS A 132 -18.88 -2.00 8.55
N ILE A 133 -18.61 -2.84 7.58
CA ILE A 133 -17.30 -3.46 7.34
C ILE A 133 -16.89 -3.20 5.89
N LEU A 134 -15.72 -2.58 5.71
CA LEU A 134 -15.12 -2.35 4.41
C LEU A 134 -13.93 -3.29 4.22
N VAL A 135 -13.95 -4.09 3.17
CA VAL A 135 -12.86 -5.03 2.82
C VAL A 135 -12.21 -4.58 1.52
N LEU A 136 -10.89 -4.35 1.54
CA LEU A 136 -10.12 -3.84 0.41
C LEU A 136 -9.00 -4.82 0.04
N ASP A 137 -8.95 -5.20 -1.23
CA ASP A 137 -7.92 -6.11 -1.76
C ASP A 137 -6.85 -5.30 -2.48
N GLU A 138 -5.71 -5.05 -1.83
CA GLU A 138 -4.57 -4.27 -2.31
C GLU A 138 -4.98 -2.88 -2.84
N PRO A 139 -5.65 -2.06 -2.01
CA PRO A 139 -6.27 -0.81 -2.49
C PRO A 139 -5.26 0.22 -2.99
N GLU A 140 -4.01 0.16 -2.55
CA GLU A 140 -2.92 1.07 -2.92
C GLU A 140 -2.07 0.57 -4.10
N SER A 141 -2.34 -0.63 -4.61
CA SER A 141 -1.53 -1.21 -5.69
C SER A 141 -1.64 -0.43 -7.00
N ASN A 142 -0.49 -0.22 -7.65
CA ASN A 142 -0.37 0.48 -8.93
C ASN A 142 -0.81 1.96 -8.89
N LEU A 143 -0.87 2.57 -7.72
CA LEU A 143 -1.16 3.98 -7.54
C LEU A 143 0.11 4.78 -7.29
N ASP A 144 0.08 6.06 -7.64
CA ASP A 144 1.09 7.02 -7.22
C ASP A 144 1.00 7.32 -5.72
N PHE A 145 2.02 7.93 -5.15
CA PHE A 145 2.11 8.21 -3.73
C PHE A 145 0.96 9.07 -3.20
N LYS A 146 0.51 10.06 -3.98
CA LYS A 146 -0.60 10.93 -3.57
C LYS A 146 -1.87 10.11 -3.39
N ASN A 147 -2.20 9.29 -4.38
CA ASN A 147 -3.40 8.45 -4.35
C ASN A 147 -3.31 7.35 -3.28
N GLN A 148 -2.11 6.78 -3.04
CA GLN A 148 -1.89 5.85 -1.92
C GLN A 148 -2.20 6.51 -0.57
N LEU A 149 -1.67 7.72 -0.33
CA LEU A 149 -1.92 8.45 0.91
C LEU A 149 -3.40 8.79 1.09
N ILE A 150 -4.07 9.28 0.04
CA ILE A 150 -5.51 9.59 0.09
C ILE A 150 -6.31 8.36 0.54
N ILE A 151 -6.02 7.18 -0.02
CA ILE A 151 -6.72 5.95 0.35
C ILE A 151 -6.47 5.58 1.81
N LEU A 152 -5.20 5.64 2.26
CA LEU A 152 -4.83 5.33 3.64
C LEU A 152 -5.48 6.31 4.63
N GLU A 153 -5.54 7.59 4.30
CA GLU A 153 -6.24 8.62 5.09
C GLU A 153 -7.74 8.37 5.13
N THR A 154 -8.35 8.10 3.97
CA THR A 154 -9.78 7.76 3.90
C THR A 154 -10.11 6.56 4.79
N MET A 155 -9.33 5.48 4.77
CA MET A 155 -9.55 4.33 5.65
C MET A 155 -9.44 4.72 7.13
N THR A 156 -8.46 5.55 7.48
CA THR A 156 -8.27 6.03 8.87
C THR A 156 -9.47 6.87 9.34
N GLU A 157 -9.99 7.74 8.49
CA GLU A 157 -11.18 8.56 8.78
C GLU A 157 -12.44 7.71 8.95
N LEU A 158 -12.64 6.71 8.09
CA LEU A 158 -13.78 5.79 8.17
C LEU A 158 -13.77 5.01 9.48
N VAL A 159 -12.60 4.54 9.90
CA VAL A 159 -12.40 3.85 11.18
C VAL A 159 -12.67 4.81 12.36
N GLY A 160 -12.20 6.05 12.28
CA GLY A 160 -12.50 7.09 13.27
C GLY A 160 -14.01 7.38 13.43
N GLN A 161 -14.81 7.07 12.40
CA GLN A 161 -16.28 7.16 12.42
C GLN A 161 -16.98 5.86 12.86
N GLY A 162 -16.22 4.84 13.33
CA GLY A 162 -16.73 3.58 13.85
C GLY A 162 -16.87 2.45 12.83
N MET A 163 -16.45 2.66 11.58
CA MET A 163 -16.42 1.59 10.56
C MET A 163 -15.25 0.63 10.84
N THR A 164 -15.44 -0.65 10.56
CA THR A 164 -14.34 -1.62 10.57
C THR A 164 -13.77 -1.74 9.16
N CYS A 165 -12.46 -1.54 8.99
CA CYS A 165 -11.78 -1.69 7.72
C CYS A 165 -10.79 -2.87 7.77
N ILE A 166 -10.81 -3.71 6.74
CA ILE A 166 -9.88 -4.83 6.55
C ILE A 166 -9.23 -4.62 5.19
N PHE A 167 -7.91 -4.51 5.14
CA PHE A 167 -7.20 -4.41 3.87
C PHE A 167 -6.00 -5.34 3.84
N ASN A 168 -5.73 -5.92 2.69
CA ASN A 168 -4.46 -6.58 2.48
C ASN A 168 -3.49 -5.64 1.78
N THR A 169 -2.23 -5.79 2.12
CA THR A 169 -1.15 -4.95 1.59
C THR A 169 0.15 -5.73 1.47
N HIS A 170 1.01 -5.27 0.59
CA HIS A 170 2.40 -5.71 0.49
C HIS A 170 3.38 -4.77 1.21
N TYR A 171 2.89 -3.66 1.75
CA TYR A 171 3.69 -2.61 2.38
C TYR A 171 3.55 -2.65 3.90
N PRO A 172 4.52 -3.27 4.63
CA PRO A 172 4.48 -3.30 6.09
C PRO A 172 4.47 -1.91 6.73
N ALA A 173 5.10 -0.92 6.07
CA ALA A 173 5.11 0.47 6.51
C ALA A 173 3.70 1.07 6.58
N HIS A 174 2.85 0.84 5.58
CA HIS A 174 1.47 1.33 5.57
C HIS A 174 0.66 0.76 6.75
N ALA A 175 0.88 -0.53 7.05
CA ALA A 175 0.23 -1.14 8.20
C ALA A 175 0.74 -0.54 9.53
N LEU A 176 2.06 -0.35 9.70
CA LEU A 176 2.64 0.27 10.89
C LEU A 176 2.15 1.70 11.12
N GLN A 177 1.96 2.45 10.05
CA GLN A 177 1.56 3.86 10.11
C GLN A 177 0.06 4.04 10.38
N ARG A 178 -0.79 3.11 9.96
CA ARG A 178 -2.25 3.31 9.92
C ARG A 178 -3.06 2.26 10.65
N ALA A 179 -2.67 0.98 10.60
CA ALA A 179 -3.47 -0.10 11.18
C ALA A 179 -3.23 -0.25 12.68
N ASN A 180 -4.30 -0.50 13.43
CA ASN A 180 -4.19 -0.84 14.85
C ASN A 180 -4.06 -2.36 15.08
N LYS A 181 -4.55 -3.17 14.15
CA LYS A 181 -4.40 -4.63 14.15
C LYS A 181 -3.70 -5.10 12.87
N ALA A 182 -2.92 -6.15 12.99
CA ALA A 182 -2.27 -6.78 11.85
C ALA A 182 -2.38 -8.30 11.90
N MET A 183 -2.41 -8.90 10.71
CA MET A 183 -2.26 -10.32 10.52
C MET A 183 -1.15 -10.55 9.50
N LEU A 184 -0.14 -11.30 9.89
CA LEU A 184 1.00 -11.65 9.04
C LEU A 184 0.91 -13.12 8.65
N LEU A 185 0.72 -13.39 7.36
CA LEU A 185 0.63 -14.73 6.80
C LEU A 185 1.99 -15.19 6.28
N CYS A 186 2.36 -16.44 6.57
CA CYS A 186 3.54 -17.11 6.03
C CYS A 186 3.16 -18.07 4.91
N LYS A 187 4.11 -18.39 4.00
CA LYS A 187 3.87 -19.33 2.90
C LYS A 187 3.57 -20.77 3.36
N ASP A 188 4.02 -21.14 4.54
CA ASP A 188 3.81 -22.46 5.14
C ASP A 188 2.46 -22.61 5.87
N GLY A 189 1.59 -21.61 5.77
CA GLY A 189 0.27 -21.60 6.39
C GLY A 189 0.25 -21.08 7.83
N ARG A 190 1.41 -20.81 8.43
CA ARG A 190 1.44 -20.14 9.75
C ARG A 190 0.99 -18.70 9.63
N PHE A 191 0.43 -18.15 10.70
CA PHE A 191 0.06 -16.74 10.78
C PHE A 191 0.34 -16.19 12.18
N ILE A 192 0.50 -14.87 12.26
CA ILE A 192 0.64 -14.12 13.49
C ILE A 192 -0.42 -13.03 13.47
N PHE A 193 -1.19 -12.88 14.55
CA PHE A 193 -2.26 -11.88 14.66
C PHE A 193 -2.16 -11.14 15.99
N GLY A 194 -2.43 -9.84 15.99
CA GLY A 194 -2.42 -9.01 17.18
C GLY A 194 -2.29 -7.52 16.87
N ASP A 195 -1.84 -6.76 17.86
CA ASP A 195 -1.52 -5.33 17.66
C ASP A 195 -0.42 -5.17 16.64
N THR A 196 -0.58 -4.20 15.75
CA THR A 196 0.31 -4.02 14.59
C THR A 196 1.79 -3.98 14.98
N LYS A 197 2.15 -3.22 16.01
CA LYS A 197 3.55 -3.12 16.48
C LYS A 197 4.11 -4.44 17.02
N SER A 198 3.27 -5.31 17.56
CA SER A 198 3.68 -6.63 18.05
C SER A 198 3.80 -7.68 16.95
N VAL A 199 3.00 -7.53 15.90
CA VAL A 199 2.98 -8.42 14.74
C VAL A 199 4.08 -8.06 13.73
N ILE A 200 4.24 -6.79 13.41
CA ILE A 200 5.23 -6.30 12.46
C ILE A 200 6.53 -6.01 13.22
N THR A 201 7.36 -7.03 13.33
CA THR A 201 8.71 -6.98 13.90
C THR A 201 9.72 -7.45 12.87
N GLU A 202 10.98 -7.05 12.99
CA GLU A 202 12.06 -7.48 12.09
C GLU A 202 12.10 -9.00 11.96
N LYS A 203 12.00 -9.71 13.10
CA LYS A 203 11.98 -11.18 13.17
C LYS A 203 10.79 -11.79 12.42
N ASN A 204 9.61 -11.23 12.58
CA ASN A 204 8.41 -11.74 11.93
C ASN A 204 8.42 -11.45 10.43
N ILE A 205 8.94 -10.28 10.02
CA ILE A 205 9.17 -9.94 8.61
C ILE A 205 10.16 -10.92 7.99
N GLU A 206 11.29 -11.20 8.66
CA GLU A 206 12.26 -12.18 8.19
C GLU A 206 11.61 -13.56 8.02
N THR A 207 10.85 -14.00 9.01
CA THR A 207 10.16 -15.31 8.97
C THR A 207 9.15 -15.41 7.83
N ALA A 208 8.33 -14.37 7.63
CA ALA A 208 7.24 -14.43 6.64
C ALA A 208 7.72 -14.15 5.22
N PHE A 209 8.60 -13.18 5.03
CA PHE A 209 9.04 -12.72 3.71
C PHE A 209 10.40 -13.28 3.29
N GLY A 210 11.18 -13.86 4.21
CA GLY A 210 12.54 -14.29 3.95
C GLY A 210 13.51 -13.13 3.69
N VAL A 211 13.23 -11.96 4.28
CA VAL A 211 13.98 -10.71 4.09
C VAL A 211 14.38 -10.16 5.44
N LYS A 212 15.66 -9.91 5.64
CA LYS A 212 16.14 -9.11 6.77
C LYS A 212 15.74 -7.67 6.55
N ALA A 213 15.09 -7.08 7.52
CA ALA A 213 14.65 -5.70 7.49
C ALA A 213 14.98 -5.02 8.82
N VAL A 214 15.03 -3.70 8.80
CA VAL A 214 15.11 -2.86 10.00
C VAL A 214 13.85 -2.00 10.06
N ILE A 215 13.27 -1.88 11.24
CA ILE A 215 12.18 -0.96 11.52
C ILE A 215 12.81 0.30 12.11
N GLY A 216 12.76 1.39 11.35
CA GLY A 216 13.27 2.71 11.73
C GLY A 216 12.17 3.67 12.13
N GLU A 217 12.51 4.61 13.00
CA GLU A 217 11.65 5.75 13.33
C GLU A 217 12.15 6.98 12.59
N ILE A 218 11.22 7.67 11.94
CA ILE A 218 11.47 8.92 11.20
C ILE A 218 10.73 10.02 11.94
N GLU A 219 11.49 10.93 12.56
CA GLU A 219 10.91 12.12 13.17
C GLU A 219 10.51 13.11 12.09
N THR A 220 9.24 13.50 12.09
CA THR A 220 8.70 14.58 11.29
C THR A 220 8.37 15.77 12.20
N GLN A 221 8.02 16.93 11.62
CA GLN A 221 7.65 18.13 12.41
C GLN A 221 6.43 17.89 13.33
N SER A 222 5.59 16.92 13.02
CA SER A 222 4.32 16.69 13.74
C SER A 222 4.23 15.31 14.40
N ASN A 223 4.95 14.29 13.89
CA ASN A 223 4.80 12.91 14.34
C ASN A 223 6.09 12.10 14.15
N ILE A 224 6.18 10.97 14.90
CA ILE A 224 7.17 9.92 14.65
C ILE A 224 6.49 8.87 13.76
N LEU A 225 7.03 8.67 12.57
CA LEU A 225 6.58 7.64 11.64
C LEU A 225 7.49 6.43 11.74
N GLN A 226 6.93 5.23 11.68
CA GLN A 226 7.68 3.98 11.57
C GLN A 226 7.71 3.51 10.12
N ASP A 227 8.88 3.10 9.66
CA ASP A 227 9.06 2.55 8.31
C ASP A 227 9.87 1.26 8.37
N VAL A 228 9.71 0.42 7.35
CA VAL A 228 10.37 -0.87 7.22
C VAL A 228 11.33 -0.84 6.06
N LEU A 229 12.62 -0.87 6.35
CA LEU A 229 13.67 -0.87 5.34
C LEU A 229 14.18 -2.30 5.11
N PRO A 230 13.92 -2.93 3.95
CA PRO A 230 14.49 -4.22 3.62
C PRO A 230 16.00 -4.11 3.37
N LEU A 231 16.79 -5.00 3.97
CA LEU A 231 18.25 -4.99 3.91
C LEU A 231 18.81 -6.07 2.98
N SER A 232 18.37 -7.31 3.15
CA SER A 232 18.89 -8.45 2.40
C SER A 232 17.94 -9.65 2.43
N ILE A 233 18.15 -10.62 1.53
CA ILE A 233 17.40 -11.88 1.53
C ILE A 233 18.00 -12.81 2.58
N SER A 234 17.18 -13.42 3.45
CA SER A 234 17.63 -14.28 4.55
C SER A 234 18.24 -15.62 4.10
N THR A 235 17.98 -16.06 2.88
CA THR A 235 18.42 -17.37 2.36
C THR A 235 19.82 -17.37 1.74
N GLY A 236 20.76 -16.58 2.24
CA GLY A 236 22.20 -16.72 1.93
C GLY A 236 22.65 -16.72 0.47
N LYS A 237 21.75 -16.56 -0.50
CA LYS A 237 22.12 -16.33 -1.89
C LYS A 237 22.31 -14.82 -2.08
N HIS A 238 23.51 -14.36 -1.78
CA HIS A 238 23.96 -13.06 -2.26
C HIS A 238 23.80 -13.04 -3.80
N TRP A 239 23.11 -12.06 -4.29
CA TRP A 239 23.23 -11.63 -5.68
C TRP A 239 24.60 -10.94 -5.82
N GLY A 240 25.62 -11.77 -5.99
CA GLY A 240 27.00 -11.35 -6.14
C GLY A 240 27.87 -12.60 -6.11
N GLY A 241 28.38 -12.99 -7.29
CA GLY A 241 29.10 -14.24 -7.49
C GLY A 241 30.15 -14.50 -6.43
N SER A 242 30.24 -15.74 -6.01
CA SER A 242 31.36 -16.33 -5.30
C SER A 242 32.64 -16.06 -6.07
N MET A 243 33.54 -15.22 -5.53
CA MET A 243 34.95 -15.30 -5.84
C MET A 243 35.67 -15.80 -4.60
N GLU A 244 36.04 -17.08 -4.65
CA GLU A 244 37.15 -17.59 -3.87
C GLU A 244 38.44 -16.94 -4.36
N ASN A 245 39.24 -16.59 -3.39
CA ASN A 245 40.69 -16.34 -3.32
C ASN A 245 41.09 -14.92 -2.92
N GLY A 246 41.38 -14.79 -1.64
CA GLY A 246 42.54 -14.09 -1.07
C GLY A 246 42.83 -12.66 -1.53
N LYS A 247 41.93 -11.69 -1.24
CA LYS A 247 42.34 -10.28 -1.05
C LYS A 247 41.37 -9.61 -0.06
N LYS A 248 41.89 -8.77 0.84
CA LYS A 248 41.23 -7.99 1.90
C LYS A 248 39.77 -7.67 1.54
N SER A 249 38.81 -8.23 2.31
CA SER A 249 37.41 -7.87 2.21
C SER A 249 37.28 -6.39 2.58
N TRP A 250 37.04 -5.55 1.59
CA TRP A 250 36.54 -4.21 1.83
C TRP A 250 35.16 -4.37 2.45
N GLU A 251 34.97 -3.94 3.68
CA GLU A 251 33.68 -4.00 4.36
C GLU A 251 32.64 -3.25 3.51
N ARG A 252 31.74 -3.99 2.88
CA ARG A 252 30.59 -3.41 2.18
C ARG A 252 29.62 -2.93 3.25
N LYS A 253 29.07 -1.74 3.04
CA LYS A 253 28.04 -1.15 3.91
C LYS A 253 26.80 -0.84 3.10
N ILE A 254 25.65 -1.13 3.68
CA ILE A 254 24.40 -0.67 3.09
C ILE A 254 24.26 0.81 3.41
N ALA A 255 24.04 1.59 2.38
CA ALA A 255 23.81 3.02 2.49
C ALA A 255 22.63 3.43 1.62
N THR A 256 21.85 4.38 2.11
CA THR A 256 20.82 5.05 1.32
C THR A 256 21.27 6.47 1.05
N ILE A 257 21.29 6.86 -0.22
CA ILE A 257 21.59 8.22 -0.68
C ILE A 257 20.26 8.87 -1.05
N ALA A 258 19.88 9.89 -0.29
CA ALA A 258 18.75 10.77 -0.61
C ALA A 258 19.25 11.92 -1.48
N ILE A 259 18.62 12.14 -2.61
CA ILE A 259 18.98 13.13 -3.63
C ILE A 259 17.77 14.01 -3.87
N LEU A 260 17.94 15.33 -3.72
CA LEU A 260 16.95 16.34 -4.03
C LEU A 260 17.43 17.14 -5.24
N ALA A 261 16.65 17.21 -6.30
CA ALA A 261 16.96 17.94 -7.53
C ALA A 261 15.84 18.94 -7.86
N LYS A 262 16.18 20.15 -8.34
CA LYS A 262 15.22 21.24 -8.55
C LYS A 262 14.62 21.32 -9.96
N ASN A 263 15.03 20.49 -10.92
CA ASN A 263 14.41 20.47 -12.24
C ASN A 263 14.62 19.11 -12.95
N GLN A 264 13.80 18.85 -13.99
CA GLN A 264 13.81 17.62 -14.75
C GLN A 264 15.14 17.36 -15.48
N GLN A 265 15.79 18.39 -16.01
CA GLN A 265 17.04 18.22 -16.76
C GLN A 265 18.19 17.72 -15.89
N ILE A 266 18.16 18.04 -14.59
CA ILE A 266 19.15 17.55 -13.63
C ILE A 266 18.89 16.07 -13.31
N VAL A 267 17.64 15.62 -13.33
CA VAL A 267 17.27 14.21 -13.11
C VAL A 267 17.93 13.30 -14.15
N ASP A 268 18.00 13.72 -15.41
CA ASP A 268 18.65 12.94 -16.47
C ASP A 268 20.16 12.79 -16.23
N ARG A 269 20.79 13.86 -15.73
CA ARG A 269 22.21 13.81 -15.33
C ARG A 269 22.45 12.91 -14.12
N ILE A 270 21.56 12.96 -13.13
CA ILE A 270 21.59 12.06 -11.98
C ILE A 270 21.46 10.62 -12.46
N ASN A 271 20.52 10.34 -13.38
CA ASN A 271 20.30 9.02 -13.96
C ASN A 271 21.55 8.48 -14.66
N SER A 272 22.22 9.32 -15.45
CA SER A 272 23.46 8.95 -16.13
C SER A 272 24.57 8.60 -15.13
N LEU A 273 24.76 9.41 -14.06
CA LEU A 273 25.72 9.11 -13.01
C LEU A 273 25.39 7.82 -12.24
N LEU A 274 24.12 7.58 -11.95
CA LEU A 274 23.69 6.37 -11.24
C LEU A 274 23.91 5.09 -12.07
N ASN A 275 23.84 5.17 -13.40
CA ASN A 275 24.09 4.03 -14.26
C ASN A 275 25.54 3.52 -14.15
N ASP A 276 26.53 4.39 -13.93
CA ASP A 276 27.93 4.00 -13.72
C ASP A 276 28.13 3.17 -12.44
N TYR A 277 27.20 3.29 -11.49
CA TYR A 277 27.21 2.59 -10.20
C TYR A 277 26.12 1.51 -10.07
N SER A 278 25.47 1.15 -11.19
CA SER A 278 24.29 0.25 -11.21
C SER A 278 24.54 -1.09 -10.52
N HIS A 279 25.77 -1.64 -10.60
CA HIS A 279 26.16 -2.90 -9.97
C HIS A 279 26.27 -2.85 -8.41
N TYR A 280 26.25 -1.65 -7.83
CA TYR A 280 26.19 -1.43 -6.38
C TYR A 280 24.78 -1.05 -5.90
N ILE A 281 23.87 -0.68 -6.81
CA ILE A 281 22.53 -0.22 -6.47
C ILE A 281 21.61 -1.43 -6.31
N ILE A 282 21.03 -1.59 -5.12
CA ILE A 282 20.07 -2.65 -4.79
C ILE A 282 18.61 -2.19 -4.84
N GLY A 283 18.38 -0.89 -4.79
CA GLY A 283 17.06 -0.31 -4.91
C GLY A 283 17.12 1.16 -5.27
N ARG A 284 16.10 1.62 -6.00
CA ARG A 284 15.96 3.03 -6.38
C ARG A 284 14.49 3.41 -6.40
N MET A 285 14.19 4.58 -5.82
CA MET A 285 12.86 5.17 -5.82
C MET A 285 12.98 6.66 -6.13
N SER A 286 12.22 7.14 -7.11
CA SER A 286 12.18 8.56 -7.49
C SER A 286 10.76 9.08 -7.39
N MET A 287 10.59 10.27 -6.79
CA MET A 287 9.31 10.91 -6.53
C MET A 287 9.35 12.38 -6.94
N PRO A 288 8.39 12.89 -7.72
CA PRO A 288 8.19 14.32 -7.85
C PRO A 288 7.60 14.89 -6.55
N TYR A 289 8.03 16.06 -6.13
CA TYR A 289 7.44 16.77 -5.00
C TYR A 289 6.23 17.58 -5.47
N PRO A 290 5.05 17.50 -4.80
CA PRO A 290 3.81 18.06 -5.31
C PRO A 290 3.80 19.59 -5.49
N ASP A 291 4.54 20.35 -4.66
CA ASP A 291 4.49 21.80 -4.60
C ASP A 291 5.68 22.49 -5.30
N GLY A 292 6.21 21.93 -6.38
CA GLY A 292 7.28 22.58 -7.15
C GLY A 292 8.09 21.64 -8.01
N ASP A 293 9.01 22.19 -8.81
CA ASP A 293 9.95 21.46 -9.67
C ASP A 293 11.06 20.73 -8.87
N ILE A 294 10.66 20.05 -7.78
CA ILE A 294 11.59 19.30 -6.92
C ILE A 294 11.37 17.80 -7.16
N TYR A 295 12.47 17.09 -7.36
CA TYR A 295 12.50 15.64 -7.54
C TYR A 295 13.30 14.99 -6.42
N ILE A 296 12.70 14.03 -5.73
CA ILE A 296 13.34 13.27 -4.65
C ILE A 296 13.70 11.90 -5.21
N THR A 297 14.97 11.54 -5.14
CA THR A 297 15.44 10.19 -5.53
C THR A 297 16.17 9.57 -4.35
N ASN A 298 15.68 8.41 -3.89
CA ASN A 298 16.36 7.59 -2.91
C ASN A 298 17.03 6.40 -3.62
N VAL A 299 18.32 6.22 -3.36
CA VAL A 299 19.13 5.14 -3.93
C VAL A 299 19.72 4.33 -2.79
N THR A 300 19.36 3.06 -2.70
CA THR A 300 19.95 2.13 -1.73
C THR A 300 21.05 1.33 -2.39
N MET A 301 22.22 1.30 -1.77
CA MET A 301 23.45 0.70 -2.30
C MET A 301 24.04 -0.31 -1.29
N ASP A 302 24.60 -1.40 -1.82
CA ASP A 302 25.53 -2.29 -1.13
C ASP A 302 26.93 -2.07 -1.71
N ALA A 303 27.70 -1.19 -1.08
CA ALA A 303 28.97 -0.74 -1.60
C ALA A 303 30.00 -0.47 -0.48
N PRO A 304 31.32 -0.54 -0.80
CA PRO A 304 32.34 -0.01 0.08
C PRO A 304 32.11 1.47 0.37
N HIS A 305 32.44 1.90 1.60
CA HIS A 305 32.23 3.27 2.06
C HIS A 305 32.75 4.34 1.08
N HIS A 306 33.96 4.15 0.53
CA HIS A 306 34.56 5.09 -0.43
C HIS A 306 33.79 5.21 -1.76
N ILE A 307 33.07 4.17 -2.16
CA ILE A 307 32.22 4.20 -3.38
C ILE A 307 30.96 5.05 -3.10
N VAL A 308 30.35 4.87 -1.95
CA VAL A 308 29.19 5.68 -1.55
C VAL A 308 29.55 7.16 -1.42
N GLU A 309 30.70 7.46 -0.80
CA GLU A 309 31.21 8.84 -0.69
C GLU A 309 31.53 9.45 -2.06
N ASN A 310 32.16 8.69 -2.95
CA ASN A 310 32.50 9.16 -4.29
C ASN A 310 31.23 9.51 -5.08
N LEU A 311 30.21 8.63 -5.07
CA LEU A 311 28.94 8.90 -5.71
C LEU A 311 28.23 10.11 -5.10
N SER A 312 28.17 10.17 -3.74
CA SER A 312 27.55 11.30 -3.04
C SER A 312 28.23 12.63 -3.36
N SER A 313 29.57 12.63 -3.44
CA SER A 313 30.35 13.82 -3.80
C SER A 313 30.08 14.25 -5.24
N LYS A 314 30.09 13.32 -6.19
CA LYS A 314 29.79 13.62 -7.62
C LYS A 314 28.38 14.15 -7.81
N LEU A 315 27.40 13.60 -7.10
CA LEU A 315 26.03 14.10 -7.14
C LEU A 315 25.90 15.48 -6.48
N GLY A 316 26.60 15.71 -5.38
CA GLY A 316 26.62 17.01 -4.67
C GLY A 316 27.33 18.14 -5.44
N MET A 317 28.18 17.80 -6.44
CA MET A 317 28.79 18.80 -7.34
C MET A 317 27.82 19.29 -8.43
N LEU A 318 26.69 18.64 -8.63
CA LEU A 318 25.69 19.10 -9.57
C LEU A 318 24.97 20.35 -9.00
N LYS A 319 24.86 21.39 -9.83
CA LYS A 319 24.14 22.61 -9.46
C LYS A 319 22.68 22.25 -9.14
N ASP A 320 22.13 22.84 -8.07
CA ASP A 320 20.74 22.65 -7.64
C ASP A 320 20.40 21.18 -7.21
N VAL A 321 21.40 20.44 -6.75
CA VAL A 321 21.23 19.10 -6.16
C VAL A 321 21.70 19.12 -4.71
N SER A 322 20.86 18.60 -3.82
CA SER A 322 21.22 18.32 -2.42
C SER A 322 21.29 16.81 -2.21
N VAL A 323 22.34 16.35 -1.54
CA VAL A 323 22.60 14.91 -1.35
C VAL A 323 22.88 14.64 0.11
N LYS A 324 22.29 13.57 0.65
CA LYS A 324 22.57 13.06 2.00
C LYS A 324 22.70 11.54 1.94
N ALA A 325 23.83 11.01 2.37
CA ALA A 325 24.05 9.58 2.54
C ALA A 325 23.82 9.19 4.00
N ILE A 326 23.08 8.09 4.20
CA ILE A 326 22.80 7.49 5.51
C ILE A 326 23.31 6.05 5.46
N TYR A 327 24.11 5.66 6.43
CA TYR A 327 24.67 4.31 6.54
C TYR A 327 23.91 3.52 7.58
N ALA A 328 23.59 2.25 7.24
CA ALA A 328 23.05 1.33 8.23
C ALA A 328 24.12 1.10 9.34
N LYS A 329 23.70 1.23 10.58
CA LYS A 329 24.52 0.77 11.73
C LYS A 329 24.36 -0.75 11.79
N CYS A 330 25.34 -1.49 11.27
CA CYS A 330 25.42 -2.94 11.48
C CYS A 330 26.08 -3.24 12.81
#